data_94043a8d8bd73a15bfc1d4f5d20401ab
#
_entry.id   94043a8d8bd73a15bfc1d4f5d20401ab
#
_cell.length_a   1.000
_cell.length_b   1.000
_cell.length_c   1.000
_cell.angle_alpha   90.00
_cell.angle_beta   90.00
_cell.angle_gamma   90.00
#
_symmetry.space_group_name_H-M   'P 1'
#
loop_
_entity.id
_entity.type
_entity.pdbx_description
1 polymer ?
#
loop_
_entity_poly.entity_id
_entity_poly.type
_entity_poly.pdbx_seq_one_letter_code
_entity_poly.pdbx_strand_id
1 'polypeptide(L)'
;MARGRHVKQARSAAFVVAIALGIVLLALGGVSFAAYRYDQASSDRILPGVSISGTDVGGMTRAEAITAVERAAQERLTQTLIVRVAGESWKTTPAKLGQSADVATAVDQALQASDSVGFVTRVWRRLREEPVDISVDLTFTSGGTGIADLVSGIAADVIQTPRDASVSVVDGEVTFVHSRPGHALGANIGARRLQAALDEDATAVRLPVRTVKPRVPDAKIGKTIVVDRTTNELFLYDRFELEHSYHVATAAAGYVTPPGDWTIIDKRENPTWTNPAPDTWGADLPASIPPGPGNPLGTRALYLNAPGIRIHGTSDVSSIGTHASHGCIRMLMSDVEQIYPLVPIGTRVIVF
;
A
#
# COMPACT_ATOMS: atom_id res chain seq x y z
N MET A 1 -69.67 -57.66 -72.12
CA MET A 1 -68.55 -58.27 -71.36
C MET A 1 -67.37 -57.29 -71.23
N ALA A 2 -67.43 -56.14 -70.52
CA ALA A 2 -66.34 -55.15 -70.43
C ALA A 2 -66.10 -54.59 -69.04
N ARG A 3 -66.67 -55.12 -67.95
CA ARG A 3 -66.49 -54.61 -66.56
C ARG A 3 -65.39 -55.33 -65.67
N GLY A 4 -64.84 -56.46 -66.16
CA GLY A 4 -63.90 -57.29 -65.35
C GLY A 4 -62.43 -57.00 -65.51
N ARG A 5 -61.95 -56.21 -66.48
CA ARG A 5 -60.53 -55.98 -66.75
C ARG A 5 -59.98 -54.78 -65.96
N HIS A 6 -60.74 -53.70 -65.69
CA HIS A 6 -60.29 -52.53 -65.01
C HIS A 6 -60.07 -52.75 -63.48
N VAL A 7 -60.82 -53.62 -62.83
CA VAL A 7 -60.71 -53.91 -61.37
C VAL A 7 -59.49 -54.79 -61.08
N LYS A 8 -59.01 -55.68 -61.95
CA LYS A 8 -57.78 -56.48 -61.76
C LYS A 8 -56.51 -55.58 -61.89
N GLN A 9 -56.49 -54.64 -62.84
CA GLN A 9 -55.36 -53.71 -63.01
C GLN A 9 -55.21 -52.72 -61.87
N ALA A 10 -56.28 -52.20 -61.32
CA ALA A 10 -56.26 -51.27 -60.14
C ALA A 10 -55.77 -52.00 -58.87
N ARG A 11 -56.09 -53.27 -58.66
CA ARG A 11 -55.60 -54.07 -57.52
C ARG A 11 -54.12 -54.41 -57.63
N SER A 12 -53.58 -54.64 -58.79
CA SER A 12 -52.14 -54.89 -58.98
C SER A 12 -51.34 -53.66 -58.87
N ALA A 13 -51.82 -52.51 -59.33
CA ALA A 13 -51.15 -51.20 -59.09
C ALA A 13 -51.12 -50.80 -57.60
N ALA A 14 -52.23 -51.00 -56.89
CA ALA A 14 -52.27 -50.72 -55.42
C ALA A 14 -51.35 -51.67 -54.66
N PHE A 15 -51.19 -52.93 -55.06
CA PHE A 15 -50.26 -53.89 -54.43
C PHE A 15 -48.77 -53.50 -54.69
N VAL A 16 -48.42 -53.07 -55.90
CA VAL A 16 -47.07 -52.56 -56.21
C VAL A 16 -46.74 -51.28 -55.47
N VAL A 17 -47.70 -50.37 -55.36
CA VAL A 17 -47.54 -49.14 -54.56
C VAL A 17 -47.34 -49.44 -53.04
N ALA A 18 -48.10 -50.45 -52.53
CA ALA A 18 -47.95 -50.84 -51.10
C ALA A 18 -46.60 -51.53 -50.88
N ILE A 19 -46.07 -52.34 -51.77
CA ILE A 19 -44.72 -52.91 -51.68
C ILE A 19 -43.67 -51.81 -51.79
N ALA A 20 -43.80 -50.87 -52.72
CA ALA A 20 -42.88 -49.75 -52.87
C ALA A 20 -42.86 -48.88 -51.62
N LEU A 21 -44.01 -48.54 -51.03
CA LEU A 21 -44.15 -47.82 -49.73
C LEU A 21 -43.51 -48.62 -48.59
N GLY A 22 -43.72 -49.97 -48.57
CA GLY A 22 -43.07 -50.82 -47.56
C GLY A 22 -41.55 -50.82 -47.66
N ILE A 23 -41.00 -50.90 -48.88
CA ILE A 23 -39.56 -50.81 -49.11
C ILE A 23 -39.02 -49.42 -48.70
N VAL A 24 -39.71 -48.34 -49.04
CA VAL A 24 -39.33 -46.95 -48.63
C VAL A 24 -39.36 -46.80 -47.13
N LEU A 25 -40.38 -47.33 -46.44
CA LEU A 25 -40.47 -47.29 -44.98
C LEU A 25 -39.36 -48.11 -44.31
N LEU A 26 -39.05 -49.30 -44.86
CA LEU A 26 -37.90 -50.09 -44.34
C LEU A 26 -36.55 -49.42 -44.59
N ALA A 27 -36.36 -48.76 -45.74
CA ALA A 27 -35.17 -48.02 -46.06
C ALA A 27 -35.04 -46.81 -45.12
N LEU A 28 -36.11 -46.04 -44.92
CA LEU A 28 -36.14 -44.92 -43.98
C LEU A 28 -35.90 -45.38 -42.54
N GLY A 29 -36.49 -46.50 -42.11
CA GLY A 29 -36.26 -47.10 -40.80
C GLY A 29 -34.81 -47.55 -40.61
N GLY A 30 -34.21 -48.16 -41.64
CA GLY A 30 -32.80 -48.56 -41.64
C GLY A 30 -31.85 -47.39 -41.58
N VAL A 31 -32.10 -46.34 -42.35
CA VAL A 31 -31.29 -45.06 -42.28
C VAL A 31 -31.43 -44.40 -40.94
N SER A 32 -32.64 -44.28 -40.39
CA SER A 32 -32.87 -43.69 -39.08
C SER A 32 -32.19 -44.48 -37.97
N PHE A 33 -32.22 -45.80 -38.00
CA PHE A 33 -31.51 -46.64 -37.04
C PHE A 33 -29.98 -46.52 -37.18
N ALA A 34 -29.46 -46.50 -38.38
CA ALA A 34 -28.03 -46.29 -38.63
C ALA A 34 -27.57 -44.92 -38.14
N ALA A 35 -28.34 -43.86 -38.40
CA ALA A 35 -28.10 -42.52 -37.91
C ALA A 35 -28.11 -42.45 -36.34
N TYR A 36 -29.09 -43.12 -35.74
CA TYR A 36 -29.17 -43.24 -34.29
C TYR A 36 -27.94 -43.95 -33.68
N ARG A 37 -27.57 -45.11 -34.27
CA ARG A 37 -26.36 -45.84 -33.82
C ARG A 37 -25.09 -45.06 -34.01
N TYR A 38 -24.94 -44.29 -35.08
CA TYR A 38 -23.83 -43.41 -35.36
C TYR A 38 -23.76 -42.26 -34.32
N ASP A 39 -24.89 -41.63 -34.04
CA ASP A 39 -24.96 -40.54 -33.04
C ASP A 39 -24.62 -41.06 -31.66
N GLN A 40 -25.13 -42.22 -31.24
CA GLN A 40 -24.78 -42.86 -29.97
C GLN A 40 -23.28 -43.22 -29.89
N ALA A 41 -22.69 -43.72 -30.97
CA ALA A 41 -21.25 -44.06 -31.01
C ALA A 41 -20.34 -42.83 -31.03
N SER A 42 -20.89 -41.65 -31.30
CA SER A 42 -20.16 -40.38 -31.38
C SER A 42 -20.59 -39.37 -30.27
N SER A 43 -21.38 -39.84 -29.31
CA SER A 43 -21.94 -38.97 -28.23
C SER A 43 -20.87 -38.44 -27.26
N ASP A 44 -19.70 -39.09 -27.22
CA ASP A 44 -18.53 -38.68 -26.43
C ASP A 44 -17.66 -37.64 -27.14
N ARG A 45 -18.01 -37.23 -28.38
CA ARG A 45 -17.25 -36.27 -29.18
C ARG A 45 -17.98 -34.95 -29.34
N ILE A 46 -17.22 -33.88 -29.20
CA ILE A 46 -17.65 -32.49 -29.42
C ILE A 46 -17.93 -32.27 -30.90
N LEU A 47 -18.94 -31.47 -31.24
CA LEU A 47 -19.26 -31.15 -32.65
C LEU A 47 -18.14 -30.35 -33.33
N PRO A 48 -17.93 -30.52 -34.65
CA PRO A 48 -17.01 -29.71 -35.43
C PRO A 48 -17.35 -28.20 -35.30
N GLY A 49 -16.34 -27.34 -35.12
CA GLY A 49 -16.49 -25.88 -35.00
C GLY A 49 -16.88 -25.38 -33.62
N VAL A 50 -16.81 -26.23 -32.59
CA VAL A 50 -16.88 -25.80 -31.19
C VAL A 50 -15.49 -25.40 -30.73
N SER A 51 -15.36 -24.23 -30.09
CA SER A 51 -14.12 -23.77 -29.55
C SER A 51 -14.28 -23.39 -28.04
N ILE A 52 -13.20 -23.51 -27.27
CA ILE A 52 -13.14 -23.05 -25.88
C ILE A 52 -12.08 -21.97 -25.79
N SER A 53 -12.49 -20.72 -25.56
CA SER A 53 -11.62 -19.52 -25.50
C SER A 53 -10.61 -19.47 -26.66
N GLY A 54 -11.08 -19.74 -27.88
CA GLY A 54 -10.27 -19.74 -29.11
C GLY A 54 -9.51 -21.06 -29.40
N THR A 55 -9.52 -22.03 -28.48
CA THR A 55 -8.98 -23.38 -28.75
C THR A 55 -10.03 -24.22 -29.43
N ASP A 56 -9.78 -24.67 -30.67
CA ASP A 56 -10.66 -25.59 -31.37
C ASP A 56 -10.64 -26.95 -30.68
N VAL A 57 -11.83 -27.44 -30.31
CA VAL A 57 -12.04 -28.73 -29.68
C VAL A 57 -13.00 -29.62 -30.50
N GLY A 58 -13.34 -29.19 -31.72
CA GLY A 58 -14.22 -29.91 -32.63
C GLY A 58 -13.70 -31.31 -32.96
N GLY A 59 -14.59 -32.31 -32.91
CA GLY A 59 -14.29 -33.73 -33.16
C GLY A 59 -13.55 -34.43 -32.02
N MET A 60 -13.08 -33.71 -31.00
CA MET A 60 -12.35 -34.30 -29.88
C MET A 60 -13.28 -35.02 -28.91
N THR A 61 -12.77 -36.06 -28.27
CA THR A 61 -13.36 -36.65 -27.08
C THR A 61 -13.14 -35.73 -25.86
N ARG A 62 -13.89 -35.98 -24.80
CA ARG A 62 -13.72 -35.23 -23.54
C ARG A 62 -12.27 -35.18 -23.06
N ALA A 63 -11.56 -36.32 -23.11
CA ALA A 63 -10.18 -36.41 -22.64
C ALA A 63 -9.19 -35.64 -23.54
N GLU A 64 -9.36 -35.73 -24.87
CA GLU A 64 -8.55 -34.98 -25.85
C GLU A 64 -8.77 -33.47 -25.70
N ALA A 65 -10.03 -33.02 -25.53
CA ALA A 65 -10.38 -31.63 -25.33
C ALA A 65 -9.78 -31.07 -24.01
N ILE A 66 -9.88 -31.82 -22.91
CA ILE A 66 -9.24 -31.43 -21.64
C ILE A 66 -7.74 -31.19 -21.86
N THR A 67 -7.04 -32.15 -22.50
CA THR A 67 -5.58 -32.02 -22.73
C THR A 67 -5.24 -30.81 -23.62
N ALA A 68 -6.04 -30.52 -24.64
CA ALA A 68 -5.83 -29.40 -25.54
C ALA A 68 -6.04 -28.05 -24.82
N VAL A 69 -7.14 -27.95 -24.08
CA VAL A 69 -7.49 -26.73 -23.33
C VAL A 69 -6.53 -26.50 -22.14
N GLU A 70 -6.11 -27.55 -21.42
CA GLU A 70 -5.11 -27.46 -20.37
C GLU A 70 -3.79 -26.89 -20.89
N ARG A 71 -3.35 -27.32 -22.08
CA ARG A 71 -2.14 -26.78 -22.70
C ARG A 71 -2.26 -25.28 -22.98
N ALA A 72 -3.37 -24.85 -23.59
CA ALA A 72 -3.62 -23.44 -23.85
C ALA A 72 -3.75 -22.62 -22.57
N ALA A 73 -4.44 -23.14 -21.55
CA ALA A 73 -4.54 -22.52 -20.24
C ALA A 73 -3.17 -22.40 -19.57
N GLN A 74 -2.31 -23.42 -19.68
CA GLN A 74 -0.97 -23.40 -19.08
C GLN A 74 -0.08 -22.33 -19.71
N GLU A 75 -0.18 -22.09 -21.01
CA GLU A 75 0.54 -21.00 -21.67
C GLU A 75 0.17 -19.64 -21.05
N ARG A 76 -1.11 -19.36 -20.85
CA ARG A 76 -1.60 -18.16 -20.19
C ARG A 76 -1.18 -18.09 -18.71
N LEU A 77 -1.33 -19.16 -17.95
CA LEU A 77 -1.00 -19.21 -16.52
C LEU A 77 0.50 -19.04 -16.25
N THR A 78 1.38 -19.35 -17.21
CA THR A 78 2.83 -19.19 -17.11
C THR A 78 3.37 -17.92 -17.76
N GLN A 79 2.51 -17.13 -18.41
CA GLN A 79 2.90 -15.85 -18.99
C GLN A 79 3.47 -14.91 -17.95
N THR A 80 4.54 -14.19 -18.29
CA THR A 80 5.16 -13.26 -17.36
C THR A 80 4.33 -12.00 -17.19
N LEU A 81 3.93 -11.72 -15.95
CA LEU A 81 3.35 -10.46 -15.50
C LEU A 81 4.43 -9.62 -14.83
N ILE A 82 4.65 -8.40 -15.32
CA ILE A 82 5.60 -7.44 -14.74
C ILE A 82 4.87 -6.50 -13.80
N VAL A 83 5.24 -6.53 -12.51
CA VAL A 83 4.71 -5.64 -11.47
C VAL A 83 5.69 -4.50 -11.24
N ARG A 84 5.26 -3.24 -11.44
CA ARG A 84 6.11 -2.04 -11.27
C ARG A 84 5.66 -1.23 -10.07
N VAL A 85 6.61 -0.92 -9.18
CA VAL A 85 6.35 -0.15 -7.95
C VAL A 85 7.55 0.77 -7.66
N ALA A 86 7.33 2.06 -7.48
CA ALA A 86 8.35 3.04 -7.11
C ALA A 86 9.62 3.07 -8.01
N GLY A 87 9.49 2.66 -9.27
CA GLY A 87 10.61 2.60 -10.22
C GLY A 87 11.26 1.22 -10.34
N GLU A 88 10.99 0.31 -9.44
CA GLU A 88 11.45 -1.07 -9.46
C GLU A 88 10.45 -2.01 -10.14
N SER A 89 10.89 -3.24 -10.47
CA SER A 89 10.07 -4.21 -11.18
C SER A 89 10.26 -5.62 -10.65
N TRP A 90 9.15 -6.32 -10.43
CA TRP A 90 9.08 -7.72 -10.04
C TRP A 90 8.43 -8.53 -11.16
N LYS A 91 8.89 -9.76 -11.36
CA LYS A 91 8.31 -10.70 -12.32
C LYS A 91 7.56 -11.78 -11.58
N THR A 92 6.35 -12.06 -12.02
CA THR A 92 5.51 -13.15 -11.52
C THR A 92 4.76 -13.80 -12.67
N THR A 93 3.90 -14.76 -12.36
CA THR A 93 3.00 -15.38 -13.33
C THR A 93 1.61 -15.53 -12.72
N PRO A 94 0.52 -15.59 -13.50
CA PRO A 94 -0.81 -15.83 -12.99
C PRO A 94 -0.91 -17.06 -12.07
N ALA A 95 -0.24 -18.16 -12.43
CA ALA A 95 -0.21 -19.38 -11.63
C ALA A 95 0.41 -19.13 -10.23
N LYS A 96 1.51 -18.37 -10.14
CA LYS A 96 2.13 -18.01 -8.85
C LYS A 96 1.26 -17.11 -8.00
N LEU A 97 0.34 -16.38 -8.62
CA LEU A 97 -0.66 -15.54 -7.94
C LEU A 97 -1.91 -16.32 -7.52
N GLY A 98 -1.93 -17.64 -7.75
CA GLY A 98 -3.03 -18.50 -7.37
C GLY A 98 -4.16 -18.58 -8.41
N GLN A 99 -3.91 -18.14 -9.67
CA GLN A 99 -4.89 -18.29 -10.74
C GLN A 99 -4.86 -19.71 -11.28
N SER A 100 -6.04 -20.28 -11.52
CA SER A 100 -6.27 -21.59 -12.11
C SER A 100 -7.40 -21.55 -13.13
N ALA A 101 -7.40 -22.46 -14.08
CA ALA A 101 -8.44 -22.59 -15.12
C ALA A 101 -9.38 -23.73 -14.78
N ASP A 102 -10.69 -23.52 -14.91
CA ASP A 102 -11.70 -24.58 -14.76
C ASP A 102 -11.96 -25.27 -16.12
N VAL A 103 -10.99 -26.06 -16.55
CA VAL A 103 -11.02 -26.73 -17.84
C VAL A 103 -12.14 -27.79 -17.92
N ALA A 104 -12.36 -28.53 -16.82
CA ALA A 104 -13.34 -29.59 -16.78
C ALA A 104 -14.76 -29.05 -17.05
N THR A 105 -15.14 -27.99 -16.36
CA THR A 105 -16.45 -27.34 -16.56
C THR A 105 -16.60 -26.78 -17.97
N ALA A 106 -15.56 -26.15 -18.52
CA ALA A 106 -15.64 -25.63 -19.91
C ALA A 106 -15.82 -26.73 -20.96
N VAL A 107 -15.11 -27.87 -20.81
CA VAL A 107 -15.27 -29.02 -21.71
C VAL A 107 -16.64 -29.66 -21.55
N ASP A 108 -17.18 -29.79 -20.36
CA ASP A 108 -18.52 -30.31 -20.11
C ASP A 108 -19.59 -29.40 -20.72
N GLN A 109 -19.41 -28.06 -20.66
CA GLN A 109 -20.27 -27.10 -21.35
C GLN A 109 -20.20 -27.25 -22.88
N ALA A 110 -19.02 -27.48 -23.44
CA ALA A 110 -18.84 -27.69 -24.88
C ALA A 110 -19.56 -28.98 -25.37
N LEU A 111 -19.49 -30.06 -24.60
CA LEU A 111 -20.24 -31.29 -24.84
C LEU A 111 -21.75 -31.03 -24.76
N GLN A 112 -22.22 -30.39 -23.71
CA GLN A 112 -23.62 -30.03 -23.53
C GLN A 112 -24.15 -29.12 -24.66
N ALA A 113 -23.37 -28.15 -25.10
CA ALA A 113 -23.69 -27.31 -26.24
C ALA A 113 -23.81 -28.12 -27.52
N SER A 114 -22.91 -29.09 -27.72
CA SER A 114 -23.00 -30.05 -28.85
C SER A 114 -24.26 -30.91 -28.79
N ASP A 115 -24.66 -31.38 -27.62
CA ASP A 115 -25.85 -32.20 -27.42
C ASP A 115 -27.15 -31.41 -27.57
N SER A 116 -27.15 -30.13 -27.35
CA SER A 116 -28.31 -29.25 -27.52
C SER A 116 -28.72 -29.06 -29.00
N VAL A 117 -27.82 -29.35 -29.94
CA VAL A 117 -28.11 -29.32 -31.38
C VAL A 117 -29.05 -30.46 -31.73
N GLY A 118 -30.12 -30.17 -32.45
CA GLY A 118 -31.13 -31.15 -32.82
C GLY A 118 -30.54 -32.38 -33.56
N PHE A 119 -31.04 -33.57 -33.27
CA PHE A 119 -30.52 -34.87 -33.72
C PHE A 119 -30.15 -34.91 -35.21
N VAL A 120 -31.06 -34.50 -36.11
CA VAL A 120 -30.81 -34.53 -37.56
C VAL A 120 -29.65 -33.61 -37.95
N THR A 121 -29.63 -32.42 -37.42
CA THR A 121 -28.56 -31.43 -37.66
C THR A 121 -27.22 -31.93 -37.11
N ARG A 122 -27.21 -32.51 -35.91
CA ARG A 122 -26.03 -33.06 -35.26
C ARG A 122 -25.40 -34.19 -36.08
N VAL A 123 -26.22 -35.20 -36.53
CA VAL A 123 -25.76 -36.28 -37.40
C VAL A 123 -25.23 -35.76 -38.73
N TRP A 124 -25.95 -34.81 -39.34
CA TRP A 124 -25.55 -34.22 -40.61
C TRP A 124 -24.20 -33.48 -40.51
N ARG A 125 -24.05 -32.64 -39.51
CA ARG A 125 -22.83 -31.87 -39.30
C ARG A 125 -21.62 -32.77 -38.99
N ARG A 126 -21.82 -33.85 -38.20
CA ARG A 126 -20.77 -34.85 -37.96
C ARG A 126 -20.35 -35.59 -39.22
N LEU A 127 -21.29 -35.97 -40.04
CA LEU A 127 -21.02 -36.72 -41.30
C LEU A 127 -20.33 -35.83 -42.36
N ARG A 128 -20.61 -34.53 -42.36
CA ARG A 128 -20.08 -33.58 -43.34
C ARG A 128 -18.91 -32.77 -42.80
N GLU A 129 -18.57 -32.92 -41.53
CA GLU A 129 -17.59 -32.11 -40.83
C GLU A 129 -17.90 -30.58 -40.93
N GLU A 130 -19.20 -30.25 -41.07
CA GLU A 130 -19.64 -28.86 -41.14
C GLU A 130 -19.59 -28.21 -39.76
N PRO A 131 -18.84 -27.06 -39.57
CA PRO A 131 -18.68 -26.43 -38.28
C PRO A 131 -19.98 -25.84 -37.74
N VAL A 132 -20.13 -25.89 -36.41
CA VAL A 132 -21.09 -25.07 -35.64
C VAL A 132 -20.30 -23.92 -35.02
N ASP A 133 -20.74 -22.69 -35.19
CA ASP A 133 -20.08 -21.52 -34.54
C ASP A 133 -20.51 -21.46 -33.07
N ILE A 134 -19.93 -22.31 -32.23
CA ILE A 134 -20.17 -22.34 -30.79
C ILE A 134 -18.86 -22.03 -30.11
N SER A 135 -18.83 -20.92 -29.27
CA SER A 135 -17.73 -20.60 -28.43
C SER A 135 -18.14 -20.74 -26.97
N VAL A 136 -17.31 -21.42 -26.19
CA VAL A 136 -17.44 -21.56 -24.73
C VAL A 136 -16.28 -20.78 -24.06
N ASP A 137 -16.58 -20.04 -23.02
CA ASP A 137 -15.56 -19.29 -22.29
C ASP A 137 -14.87 -20.17 -21.23
N LEU A 138 -13.54 -20.10 -21.18
CA LEU A 138 -12.76 -20.73 -20.12
C LEU A 138 -12.70 -19.79 -18.91
N THR A 139 -13.27 -20.24 -17.80
CA THR A 139 -13.25 -19.47 -16.55
C THR A 139 -11.94 -19.64 -15.82
N PHE A 140 -11.32 -18.50 -15.45
CA PHE A 140 -10.16 -18.46 -14.56
C PHE A 140 -10.60 -18.01 -13.18
N THR A 141 -10.16 -18.72 -12.16
CA THR A 141 -10.43 -18.40 -10.76
C THR A 141 -9.13 -18.09 -10.03
N SER A 142 -9.15 -17.09 -9.18
CA SER A 142 -8.01 -16.75 -8.32
C SER A 142 -8.28 -17.24 -6.90
N GLY A 143 -7.33 -17.96 -6.32
CA GLY A 143 -7.44 -18.53 -4.98
C GLY A 143 -6.11 -18.51 -4.25
N GLY A 144 -6.14 -18.80 -2.93
CA GLY A 144 -4.93 -18.85 -2.11
C GLY A 144 -4.37 -17.47 -1.72
N THR A 145 -3.10 -17.45 -1.31
CA THR A 145 -2.42 -16.27 -0.75
C THR A 145 -1.46 -15.58 -1.72
N GLY A 146 -1.27 -16.10 -2.93
CA GLY A 146 -0.21 -15.66 -3.86
C GLY A 146 -0.19 -14.16 -4.16
N ILE A 147 -1.37 -13.53 -4.35
CA ILE A 147 -1.47 -12.07 -4.51
C ILE A 147 -1.05 -11.35 -3.24
N ALA A 148 -1.54 -11.79 -2.07
CA ALA A 148 -1.24 -11.16 -0.78
C ALA A 148 0.25 -11.31 -0.43
N ASP A 149 0.83 -12.47 -0.68
CA ASP A 149 2.23 -12.77 -0.42
C ASP A 149 3.15 -11.90 -1.30
N LEU A 150 2.84 -11.79 -2.60
CA LEU A 150 3.61 -10.92 -3.50
C LEU A 150 3.50 -9.45 -3.08
N VAL A 151 2.29 -8.94 -2.79
CA VAL A 151 2.10 -7.55 -2.37
C VAL A 151 2.80 -7.26 -1.05
N SER A 152 2.77 -8.20 -0.09
CA SER A 152 3.45 -8.07 1.19
C SER A 152 4.98 -8.06 1.03
N GLY A 153 5.53 -8.93 0.17
CA GLY A 153 6.95 -8.94 -0.15
C GLY A 153 7.41 -7.62 -0.78
N ILE A 154 6.71 -7.17 -1.83
CA ILE A 154 6.98 -5.87 -2.46
C ILE A 154 6.84 -4.72 -1.47
N ALA A 155 5.81 -4.75 -0.60
CA ALA A 155 5.63 -3.73 0.41
C ALA A 155 6.81 -3.66 1.38
N ALA A 156 7.36 -4.79 1.79
CA ALA A 156 8.56 -4.84 2.64
C ALA A 156 9.79 -4.25 1.94
N ASP A 157 9.97 -4.53 0.65
CA ASP A 157 11.12 -4.06 -0.14
C ASP A 157 11.06 -2.54 -0.39
N VAL A 158 9.86 -1.99 -0.67
CA VAL A 158 9.69 -0.57 -1.04
C VAL A 158 9.32 0.33 0.12
N ILE A 159 9.11 -0.20 1.33
CA ILE A 159 8.75 0.60 2.49
C ILE A 159 9.91 1.53 2.86
N GLN A 160 9.62 2.80 2.93
CA GLN A 160 10.54 3.80 3.46
C GLN A 160 9.87 4.50 4.64
N THR A 161 10.40 4.25 5.84
CA THR A 161 9.90 4.93 7.04
C THR A 161 10.16 6.42 6.94
N PRO A 162 9.17 7.28 7.22
CA PRO A 162 9.40 8.72 7.29
C PRO A 162 10.36 9.03 8.44
N ARG A 163 11.23 10.03 8.23
CA ARG A 163 12.12 10.52 9.24
C ARG A 163 11.66 11.88 9.74
N ASP A 164 11.50 12.03 11.04
CA ASP A 164 11.15 13.30 11.69
C ASP A 164 12.37 14.22 11.76
N ALA A 165 12.14 15.53 11.68
CA ALA A 165 13.13 16.52 11.94
C ALA A 165 13.45 16.60 13.44
N SER A 166 14.70 16.85 13.81
CA SER A 166 15.11 17.08 15.20
C SER A 166 16.37 17.92 15.30
N VAL A 167 16.49 18.58 16.44
CA VAL A 167 17.72 19.22 16.92
C VAL A 167 18.13 18.49 18.19
N SER A 168 19.36 18.08 18.30
CA SER A 168 19.89 17.36 19.48
C SER A 168 21.35 17.74 19.72
N VAL A 169 21.86 17.40 20.88
CA VAL A 169 23.28 17.47 21.16
C VAL A 169 23.82 16.05 21.31
N VAL A 170 24.86 15.75 20.57
CA VAL A 170 25.52 14.43 20.57
C VAL A 170 27.02 14.71 20.75
N ASP A 171 27.64 14.12 21.76
CA ASP A 171 29.07 14.30 22.08
C ASP A 171 29.53 15.78 22.21
N GLY A 172 28.64 16.63 22.70
CA GLY A 172 28.90 18.08 22.88
C GLY A 172 28.69 18.92 21.62
N GLU A 173 28.23 18.34 20.51
CA GLU A 173 27.97 19.02 19.24
C GLU A 173 26.49 19.10 18.95
N VAL A 174 26.01 20.24 18.44
CA VAL A 174 24.61 20.39 17.98
C VAL A 174 24.42 19.66 16.66
N THR A 175 23.56 18.68 16.68
CA THR A 175 23.25 17.81 15.51
C THR A 175 21.86 18.10 14.98
N PHE A 176 21.76 18.25 13.67
CA PHE A 176 20.51 18.48 12.96
C PHE A 176 20.11 17.26 12.13
N VAL A 177 18.86 16.86 12.26
CA VAL A 177 18.26 15.82 11.42
C VAL A 177 17.12 16.45 10.63
N HIS A 178 17.27 16.48 9.31
CA HIS A 178 16.20 16.94 8.42
C HIS A 178 15.13 15.86 8.25
N SER A 179 13.88 16.31 8.19
CA SER A 179 12.76 15.43 7.92
C SER A 179 12.83 14.85 6.49
N ARG A 180 12.34 13.64 6.33
CA ARG A 180 12.19 13.01 5.04
C ARG A 180 10.87 12.26 4.98
N PRO A 181 10.05 12.44 3.93
CA PRO A 181 8.86 11.65 3.73
C PRO A 181 9.22 10.18 3.49
N GLY A 182 8.37 9.30 3.93
CA GLY A 182 8.43 7.88 3.65
C GLY A 182 7.50 7.48 2.50
N HIS A 183 7.58 6.20 2.12
CA HIS A 183 6.70 5.58 1.13
C HIS A 183 6.13 4.27 1.67
N ALA A 184 4.89 3.98 1.32
CA ALA A 184 4.24 2.71 1.67
C ALA A 184 3.34 2.24 0.52
N LEU A 185 3.37 0.95 0.25
CA LEU A 185 2.41 0.29 -0.63
C LEU A 185 1.18 -0.11 0.20
N GLY A 186 -0.01 0.29 -0.26
CA GLY A 186 -1.26 -0.13 0.37
C GLY A 186 -1.63 -1.55 -0.06
N ALA A 187 -1.61 -2.52 0.87
CA ALA A 187 -1.85 -3.93 0.58
C ALA A 187 -3.17 -4.16 -0.19
N ASN A 188 -4.28 -3.60 0.29
CA ASN A 188 -5.59 -3.76 -0.35
C ASN A 188 -5.66 -3.15 -1.75
N ILE A 189 -4.97 -2.03 -1.99
CA ILE A 189 -4.94 -1.38 -3.31
C ILE A 189 -4.08 -2.19 -4.26
N GLY A 190 -2.93 -2.66 -3.78
CA GLY A 190 -2.02 -3.53 -4.53
C GLY A 190 -2.71 -4.82 -4.96
N ALA A 191 -3.38 -5.51 -4.03
CA ALA A 191 -4.09 -6.74 -4.31
C ALA A 191 -5.22 -6.56 -5.37
N ARG A 192 -6.05 -5.52 -5.21
CA ARG A 192 -7.10 -5.22 -6.21
C ARG A 192 -6.53 -4.90 -7.59
N ARG A 193 -5.42 -4.18 -7.68
CA ARG A 193 -4.77 -3.86 -8.95
C ARG A 193 -4.19 -5.10 -9.62
N LEU A 194 -3.59 -6.01 -8.85
CA LEU A 194 -3.09 -7.28 -9.36
C LEU A 194 -4.24 -8.17 -9.83
N GLN A 195 -5.33 -8.28 -9.06
CA GLN A 195 -6.50 -9.05 -9.47
C GLN A 195 -7.08 -8.50 -10.80
N ALA A 196 -7.29 -7.19 -10.91
CA ALA A 196 -7.76 -6.58 -12.15
C ALA A 196 -6.83 -6.87 -13.34
N ALA A 197 -5.50 -6.84 -13.13
CA ALA A 197 -4.54 -7.16 -14.18
C ALA A 197 -4.62 -8.63 -14.63
N LEU A 198 -4.92 -9.57 -13.71
CA LEU A 198 -5.17 -10.96 -14.03
C LEU A 198 -6.48 -11.15 -14.83
N ASP A 199 -7.54 -10.44 -14.44
CA ASP A 199 -8.84 -10.51 -15.10
C ASP A 199 -8.78 -9.92 -16.52
N GLU A 200 -7.96 -8.88 -16.74
CA GLU A 200 -7.73 -8.22 -18.03
C GLU A 200 -6.64 -8.88 -18.89
N ASP A 201 -6.03 -9.99 -18.43
CA ASP A 201 -4.91 -10.66 -19.09
C ASP A 201 -3.71 -9.73 -19.39
N ALA A 202 -3.44 -8.82 -18.48
CA ALA A 202 -2.40 -7.81 -18.65
C ALA A 202 -0.99 -8.41 -18.50
N THR A 203 -0.04 -7.94 -19.31
CA THR A 203 1.37 -8.33 -19.22
C THR A 203 2.18 -7.46 -18.25
N ALA A 204 1.62 -6.34 -17.83
CA ALA A 204 2.25 -5.45 -16.86
C ALA A 204 1.21 -4.69 -16.03
N VAL A 205 1.54 -4.42 -14.76
CA VAL A 205 0.72 -3.65 -13.84
C VAL A 205 1.58 -2.70 -13.01
N ARG A 206 1.09 -1.49 -12.77
CA ARG A 206 1.73 -0.53 -11.85
C ARG A 206 0.94 -0.44 -10.56
N LEU A 207 1.61 -0.66 -9.42
CA LEU A 207 1.03 -0.48 -8.09
C LEU A 207 1.41 0.90 -7.54
N PRO A 208 0.44 1.70 -7.05
CA PRO A 208 0.71 3.03 -6.53
C PRO A 208 1.30 2.95 -5.12
N VAL A 209 2.31 3.76 -4.85
CA VAL A 209 2.82 4.01 -3.50
C VAL A 209 2.20 5.28 -2.93
N ARG A 210 1.95 5.25 -1.63
CA ARG A 210 1.48 6.39 -0.85
C ARG A 210 2.65 7.05 -0.15
N THR A 211 2.80 8.37 -0.27
CA THR A 211 3.74 9.14 0.53
C THR A 211 3.26 9.20 1.98
N VAL A 212 4.14 8.87 2.92
CA VAL A 212 3.91 8.97 4.37
C VAL A 212 4.68 10.19 4.86
N LYS A 213 3.95 11.19 5.35
CA LYS A 213 4.55 12.42 5.87
C LYS A 213 5.21 12.17 7.21
N PRO A 214 6.36 12.82 7.52
CA PRO A 214 6.94 12.83 8.86
C PRO A 214 5.98 13.51 9.85
N ARG A 215 6.00 13.09 11.11
CA ARG A 215 5.20 13.73 12.19
C ARG A 215 5.72 15.12 12.51
N VAL A 216 7.05 15.27 12.46
CA VAL A 216 7.75 16.53 12.65
C VAL A 216 8.47 16.89 11.34
N PRO A 217 7.83 17.63 10.41
CA PRO A 217 8.53 18.20 9.25
C PRO A 217 9.45 19.34 9.68
N ASP A 218 10.45 19.69 8.87
CA ASP A 218 11.40 20.78 9.12
C ASP A 218 10.70 22.10 9.51
N ALA A 219 9.57 22.38 8.89
CA ALA A 219 8.78 23.58 9.17
C ALA A 219 8.18 23.65 10.59
N LYS A 220 8.13 22.52 11.31
CA LYS A 220 7.69 22.47 12.72
C LYS A 220 8.81 22.64 13.72
N ILE A 221 10.07 22.59 13.28
CA ILE A 221 11.20 22.95 14.13
C ILE A 221 11.16 24.46 14.29
N GLY A 222 10.91 24.92 15.52
CA GLY A 222 10.91 26.34 15.87
C GLY A 222 12.24 26.80 16.40
N LYS A 223 12.20 27.90 17.17
CA LYS A 223 13.36 28.35 17.92
C LYS A 223 13.82 27.29 18.92
N THR A 224 15.13 27.09 19.02
CA THR A 224 15.75 26.18 19.99
C THR A 224 16.92 26.91 20.65
N ILE A 225 16.94 26.95 21.99
CA ILE A 225 18.07 27.41 22.75
C ILE A 225 18.94 26.20 23.10
N VAL A 226 20.25 26.34 22.95
CA VAL A 226 21.23 25.33 23.37
C VAL A 226 22.19 26.03 24.33
N VAL A 227 22.38 25.48 25.53
CA VAL A 227 23.29 26.01 26.55
C VAL A 227 24.40 25.01 26.79
N ASP A 228 25.61 25.41 26.45
CA ASP A 228 26.84 24.70 26.80
C ASP A 228 27.34 25.20 28.16
N ARG A 229 27.25 24.33 29.17
CA ARG A 229 27.73 24.65 30.52
C ARG A 229 29.26 24.63 30.63
N THR A 230 29.95 23.96 29.71
CA THR A 230 31.40 23.84 29.73
C THR A 230 32.05 25.13 29.25
N THR A 231 31.54 25.71 28.19
CA THR A 231 32.04 26.98 27.63
C THR A 231 31.32 28.21 28.18
N ASN A 232 30.20 28.01 28.92
CA ASN A 232 29.32 29.10 29.37
C ASN A 232 28.78 29.91 28.19
N GLU A 233 28.28 29.24 27.19
CA GLU A 233 27.68 29.82 25.99
C GLU A 233 26.24 29.41 25.82
N LEU A 234 25.45 30.32 25.28
CA LEU A 234 24.07 30.09 24.88
C LEU A 234 23.91 30.39 23.40
N PHE A 235 23.40 29.42 22.66
CA PHE A 235 23.13 29.52 21.24
C PHE A 235 21.62 29.52 20.99
N LEU A 236 21.15 30.49 20.18
CA LEU A 236 19.78 30.51 19.68
C LEU A 236 19.78 30.08 18.23
N TYR A 237 19.08 29.00 17.95
CA TYR A 237 18.83 28.50 16.59
C TYR A 237 17.42 28.86 16.15
N ASP A 238 17.26 29.31 14.90
CA ASP A 238 16.00 29.30 14.18
C ASP A 238 15.98 28.10 13.25
N ARG A 239 15.16 27.11 13.59
CA ARG A 239 15.17 25.80 12.92
C ARG A 239 16.57 25.16 13.01
N PHE A 240 17.35 25.20 11.93
CA PHE A 240 18.66 24.55 11.84
C PHE A 240 19.80 25.55 11.67
N GLU A 241 19.51 26.86 11.72
CA GLU A 241 20.48 27.91 11.52
C GLU A 241 20.77 28.64 12.83
N LEU A 242 22.04 28.88 13.13
CA LEU A 242 22.46 29.69 14.28
C LEU A 242 22.08 31.14 14.01
N GLU A 243 21.25 31.72 14.88
CA GLU A 243 20.79 33.10 14.77
C GLU A 243 21.62 34.04 15.68
N HIS A 244 21.84 33.61 16.93
CA HIS A 244 22.62 34.36 17.91
C HIS A 244 23.43 33.42 18.80
N SER A 245 24.56 33.97 19.34
CA SER A 245 25.33 33.36 20.40
C SER A 245 25.61 34.38 21.48
N TYR A 246 25.59 33.94 22.74
CA TYR A 246 25.77 34.78 23.92
C TYR A 246 26.67 34.09 24.94
N HIS A 247 27.53 34.85 25.61
CA HIS A 247 28.16 34.36 26.81
C HIS A 247 27.20 34.44 28.01
N VAL A 248 27.18 33.42 28.82
CA VAL A 248 26.26 33.29 29.96
C VAL A 248 27.04 32.92 31.23
N ALA A 249 26.40 33.03 32.39
CA ALA A 249 26.91 32.40 33.59
C ALA A 249 26.03 31.17 33.92
N THR A 250 26.70 30.07 34.29
CA THR A 250 26.04 28.85 34.76
C THR A 250 26.36 28.57 36.23
N ALA A 251 25.97 27.42 36.78
CA ALA A 251 26.09 27.10 38.18
C ALA A 251 27.53 27.07 38.68
N ALA A 252 27.78 27.70 39.83
CA ALA A 252 29.03 27.62 40.60
C ALA A 252 29.24 26.21 41.19
N ALA A 253 30.46 25.95 41.65
CA ALA A 253 30.76 24.69 42.35
C ALA A 253 29.83 24.50 43.56
N GLY A 254 29.26 23.29 43.66
CA GLY A 254 28.27 22.94 44.67
C GLY A 254 26.81 23.18 44.25
N TYR A 255 26.58 23.82 43.10
CA TYR A 255 25.26 24.02 42.49
C TYR A 255 25.21 23.37 41.09
N VAL A 256 24.01 23.23 40.54
CA VAL A 256 23.85 22.58 39.21
C VAL A 256 22.90 23.39 38.34
N THR A 257 23.34 23.77 37.13
CA THR A 257 22.43 24.05 36.02
C THR A 257 22.07 22.69 35.42
N PRO A 258 20.84 22.18 35.61
CA PRO A 258 20.54 20.78 35.29
C PRO A 258 20.62 20.52 33.76
N PRO A 259 21.43 19.54 33.35
CA PRO A 259 21.44 19.13 31.96
C PRO A 259 20.10 18.48 31.57
N GLY A 260 19.72 18.59 30.33
CA GLY A 260 18.47 18.00 29.86
C GLY A 260 17.80 18.81 28.77
N ASP A 261 16.59 18.39 28.46
CA ASP A 261 15.73 18.96 27.44
C ASP A 261 14.54 19.64 28.13
N TRP A 262 14.55 20.93 28.12
CA TRP A 262 13.63 21.78 28.86
C TRP A 262 12.79 22.62 27.90
N THR A 263 11.79 23.31 28.42
CA THR A 263 10.90 24.19 27.65
C THR A 263 10.66 25.48 28.40
N ILE A 264 10.62 26.60 27.70
CA ILE A 264 10.18 27.87 28.28
C ILE A 264 8.68 27.77 28.55
N ILE A 265 8.29 27.88 29.84
CA ILE A 265 6.88 27.76 30.26
C ILE A 265 6.27 29.11 30.67
N ASP A 266 7.09 30.10 31.00
CA ASP A 266 6.64 31.44 31.37
C ASP A 266 7.72 32.48 31.00
N LYS A 267 7.28 33.71 30.74
CA LYS A 267 8.15 34.85 30.38
C LYS A 267 7.68 36.09 31.13
N ARG A 268 8.61 36.79 31.78
CA ARG A 268 8.27 38.00 32.55
C ARG A 268 9.20 39.14 32.22
N GLU A 269 8.59 40.29 32.00
CA GLU A 269 9.28 41.59 31.98
C GLU A 269 9.28 42.21 33.34
N ASN A 270 10.41 42.79 33.73
CA ASN A 270 10.60 43.40 35.04
C ASN A 270 10.05 42.49 36.16
N PRO A 271 10.60 41.27 36.32
CA PRO A 271 10.07 40.30 37.26
C PRO A 271 10.38 40.73 38.71
N THR A 272 9.47 40.42 39.62
CA THR A 272 9.81 40.41 41.06
C THR A 272 10.64 39.16 41.33
N TRP A 273 11.80 39.32 41.98
CA TRP A 273 12.58 38.21 42.49
C TRP A 273 11.95 37.71 43.80
N THR A 274 11.76 36.44 43.93
CA THR A 274 11.35 35.78 45.17
C THR A 274 12.47 34.85 45.61
N ASN A 275 12.80 34.90 46.89
CA ASN A 275 13.89 34.11 47.47
C ASN A 275 13.61 32.61 47.24
N PRO A 276 14.44 31.89 46.46
CA PRO A 276 14.23 30.50 46.15
C PRO A 276 14.74 29.55 47.24
N ALA A 277 15.44 30.03 48.24
CA ALA A 277 16.14 29.21 49.23
C ALA A 277 16.18 29.87 50.62
N PRO A 278 15.01 30.24 51.22
CA PRO A 278 14.95 30.96 52.48
C PRO A 278 15.53 30.19 53.68
N ASP A 279 15.54 28.84 53.57
CA ASP A 279 16.01 27.97 54.66
C ASP A 279 17.48 27.51 54.47
N THR A 280 18.17 27.99 53.42
CA THR A 280 19.55 27.58 53.11
C THR A 280 20.43 28.80 52.79
N TRP A 281 21.01 28.86 51.60
CA TRP A 281 21.94 29.91 51.19
C TRP A 281 21.30 31.31 51.11
N GLY A 282 19.99 31.40 51.04
CA GLY A 282 19.21 32.64 50.99
C GLY A 282 18.65 33.08 52.35
N ALA A 283 19.03 32.47 53.48
CA ALA A 283 18.45 32.77 54.79
C ALA A 283 18.56 34.25 55.20
N ASP A 284 19.65 34.89 54.83
CA ASP A 284 19.91 36.30 55.12
C ASP A 284 19.38 37.25 54.03
N LEU A 285 18.75 36.75 53.00
CA LEU A 285 18.21 37.54 51.90
C LEU A 285 16.72 37.87 52.13
N PRO A 286 16.21 39.01 51.61
CA PRO A 286 14.82 39.38 51.74
C PRO A 286 13.94 38.34 51.06
N ALA A 287 12.73 38.18 51.55
CA ALA A 287 11.75 37.25 50.96
C ALA A 287 11.42 37.55 49.49
N SER A 288 11.47 38.82 49.07
CA SER A 288 11.31 39.24 47.69
C SER A 288 12.01 40.58 47.43
N ILE A 289 12.38 40.81 46.15
CA ILE A 289 12.95 42.10 45.69
C ILE A 289 12.08 42.54 44.49
N PRO A 290 11.49 43.76 44.54
CA PRO A 290 10.70 44.30 43.45
C PRO A 290 11.54 44.58 42.21
N PRO A 291 10.90 44.86 41.05
CA PRO A 291 11.63 45.30 39.86
C PRO A 291 12.47 46.52 40.11
N GLY A 292 13.65 46.60 39.51
CA GLY A 292 14.55 47.75 39.60
C GLY A 292 16.03 47.38 39.71
N PRO A 293 16.91 48.40 39.94
CA PRO A 293 18.39 48.30 39.97
C PRO A 293 18.81 47.33 41.04
N GLY A 294 18.71 46.55 41.58
CA GLY A 294 19.13 45.60 42.63
C GLY A 294 18.41 44.24 42.50
N ASN A 295 17.52 44.08 41.54
CA ASN A 295 16.83 42.82 41.33
C ASN A 295 17.75 41.80 40.65
N PRO A 296 18.01 40.62 41.26
CA PRO A 296 18.90 39.62 40.71
C PRO A 296 18.46 39.05 39.36
N LEU A 297 17.16 39.11 39.01
CA LEU A 297 16.63 38.60 37.72
C LEU A 297 16.76 39.63 36.58
N GLY A 298 17.17 40.85 36.86
CA GLY A 298 17.25 41.90 35.87
C GLY A 298 15.91 42.31 35.30
N THR A 299 15.90 42.73 34.04
CA THR A 299 14.72 43.26 33.35
C THR A 299 13.87 42.20 32.67
N ARG A 300 14.41 40.97 32.38
CA ARG A 300 13.73 39.89 31.70
C ARG A 300 14.07 38.55 32.33
N ALA A 301 13.08 37.65 32.40
CA ALA A 301 13.28 36.29 32.84
C ALA A 301 12.43 35.31 31.98
N LEU A 302 13.06 34.23 31.54
CA LEU A 302 12.48 33.08 30.82
C LEU A 302 12.50 31.92 31.81
N TYR A 303 11.32 31.42 32.19
CA TYR A 303 11.16 30.34 33.15
C TYR A 303 11.11 29.00 32.44
N LEU A 304 11.92 28.06 32.89
CA LEU A 304 11.96 26.70 32.33
C LEU A 304 11.08 25.75 33.15
N ASN A 305 10.64 24.66 32.53
CA ASN A 305 10.00 23.54 33.25
C ASN A 305 10.99 22.73 34.10
N ALA A 306 12.30 23.08 34.09
CA ALA A 306 13.26 22.66 35.09
C ALA A 306 12.96 23.38 36.40
N PRO A 307 12.78 22.67 37.55
CA PRO A 307 12.38 23.31 38.81
C PRO A 307 13.34 24.38 39.26
N GLY A 308 12.85 25.60 39.43
CA GLY A 308 13.63 26.73 39.90
C GLY A 308 14.59 27.36 38.91
N ILE A 309 14.73 26.85 37.69
CA ILE A 309 15.69 27.31 36.68
C ILE A 309 15.06 28.36 35.75
N ARG A 310 15.86 29.41 35.48
CA ARG A 310 15.50 30.53 34.61
C ARG A 310 16.69 30.92 33.75
N ILE A 311 16.43 31.49 32.59
CA ILE A 311 17.37 32.31 31.82
C ILE A 311 16.98 33.75 32.09
N HIS A 312 17.88 34.58 32.63
CA HIS A 312 17.53 35.94 33.10
C HIS A 312 18.70 36.90 33.00
N GLY A 313 18.41 38.18 33.03
CA GLY A 313 19.43 39.24 33.08
C GLY A 313 20.18 39.30 34.42
N THR A 314 21.37 39.87 34.42
CA THR A 314 22.12 40.13 35.65
C THR A 314 22.76 41.51 35.62
N SER A 315 22.81 42.18 36.80
CA SER A 315 23.63 43.38 37.02
C SER A 315 25.08 43.05 37.30
N ASP A 316 25.39 41.80 37.67
CA ASP A 316 26.76 41.33 37.88
C ASP A 316 27.38 40.88 36.55
N VAL A 317 27.88 41.87 35.79
CA VAL A 317 28.50 41.67 34.48
C VAL A 317 29.75 40.78 34.58
N SER A 318 30.46 40.83 35.71
CA SER A 318 31.67 40.04 35.92
C SER A 318 31.42 38.53 36.02
N SER A 319 30.19 38.14 36.33
CA SER A 319 29.81 36.72 36.38
C SER A 319 29.65 36.07 35.00
N ILE A 320 29.46 36.86 33.95
CA ILE A 320 29.25 36.33 32.59
C ILE A 320 30.53 35.65 32.07
N GLY A 321 30.36 34.50 31.44
CA GLY A 321 31.45 33.62 30.99
C GLY A 321 32.00 32.72 32.10
N THR A 322 31.41 32.72 33.29
CA THR A 322 31.90 31.96 34.45
C THR A 322 30.82 31.07 35.08
N HIS A 323 31.26 30.18 35.96
CA HIS A 323 30.40 29.38 36.83
C HIS A 323 30.11 30.13 38.13
N ALA A 324 29.06 30.97 38.16
CA ALA A 324 28.82 31.91 39.27
C ALA A 324 27.40 31.90 39.83
N SER A 325 26.48 31.10 39.27
CA SER A 325 25.07 31.11 39.68
C SER A 325 24.75 29.96 40.66
N HIS A 326 23.56 30.02 41.27
CA HIS A 326 22.99 28.93 42.07
C HIS A 326 22.14 27.96 41.25
N GLY A 327 22.36 27.91 39.92
CA GLY A 327 21.67 27.01 38.98
C GLY A 327 21.03 27.71 37.78
N CYS A 328 20.57 28.96 37.94
CA CYS A 328 20.00 29.73 36.83
C CYS A 328 21.09 30.13 35.80
N ILE A 329 20.65 30.42 34.59
CA ILE A 329 21.49 30.86 33.47
C ILE A 329 21.41 32.40 33.42
N ARG A 330 22.53 33.09 33.71
CA ARG A 330 22.60 34.56 33.71
C ARG A 330 23.09 35.08 32.37
N MET A 331 22.46 36.14 31.87
CA MET A 331 22.84 36.88 30.67
C MET A 331 23.12 38.31 30.94
N LEU A 332 23.92 39.00 30.10
CA LEU A 332 23.95 40.45 30.10
C LEU A 332 22.54 41.02 29.95
N MET A 333 22.31 42.22 30.50
CA MET A 333 21.00 42.85 30.41
C MET A 333 20.58 43.10 28.94
N SER A 334 21.52 43.59 28.11
CA SER A 334 21.33 43.76 26.67
C SER A 334 20.95 42.49 25.96
N ASP A 335 21.57 41.36 26.34
CA ASP A 335 21.44 40.08 25.65
C ASP A 335 20.08 39.41 25.97
N VAL A 336 19.68 39.47 27.26
CA VAL A 336 18.36 38.93 27.63
C VAL A 336 17.22 39.78 27.07
N GLU A 337 17.40 41.09 26.92
CA GLU A 337 16.43 41.96 26.25
C GLU A 337 16.33 41.68 24.76
N GLN A 338 17.44 41.33 24.12
CA GLN A 338 17.47 40.93 22.71
C GLN A 338 16.81 39.59 22.48
N ILE A 339 17.15 38.54 23.25
CA ILE A 339 16.62 37.18 23.03
C ILE A 339 15.14 37.07 23.46
N TYR A 340 14.71 37.86 24.45
CA TYR A 340 13.36 37.76 25.02
C TYR A 340 12.22 37.82 23.98
N PRO A 341 12.14 38.77 23.05
CA PRO A 341 11.09 38.82 22.04
C PRO A 341 11.21 37.71 20.99
N LEU A 342 12.39 37.13 20.76
CA LEU A 342 12.67 36.15 19.73
C LEU A 342 12.15 34.75 20.08
N VAL A 343 12.03 34.44 21.38
CA VAL A 343 11.71 33.10 21.88
C VAL A 343 10.29 33.05 22.48
N PRO A 344 9.32 32.41 21.86
CA PRO A 344 7.98 32.25 22.42
C PRO A 344 7.96 31.25 23.60
N ILE A 345 6.87 31.27 24.38
CA ILE A 345 6.57 30.18 25.30
C ILE A 345 6.42 28.88 24.46
N GLY A 346 6.96 27.78 24.97
CA GLY A 346 7.09 26.52 24.25
C GLY A 346 8.43 26.34 23.52
N THR A 347 9.29 27.37 23.50
CA THR A 347 10.67 27.24 22.96
C THR A 347 11.43 26.18 23.73
N ARG A 348 12.04 25.25 22.99
CA ARG A 348 12.89 24.20 23.54
C ARG A 348 14.23 24.73 24.00
N VAL A 349 14.72 24.24 25.14
CA VAL A 349 16.00 24.61 25.74
C VAL A 349 16.78 23.32 26.04
N ILE A 350 17.86 23.09 25.34
CA ILE A 350 18.77 21.97 25.59
C ILE A 350 19.94 22.47 26.42
N VAL A 351 20.21 21.83 27.56
CA VAL A 351 21.35 22.15 28.45
C VAL A 351 22.26 20.91 28.51
N PHE A 352 23.55 21.05 28.23
CA PHE A 352 24.50 19.95 28.28
C PHE A 352 25.84 20.37 28.95
#